data_bd7f1b68fcd2c338a40b66b908464a01
#
_entry.id   bd7f1b68fcd2c338a40b66b908464a01
#
_cell.length_a   1.000
_cell.length_b   1.000
_cell.length_c   1.000
_cell.angle_alpha   90.00
_cell.angle_beta   90.00
_cell.angle_gamma   90.00
#
_symmetry.space_group_name_H-M   'P 1'
#
loop_
_entity.id
_entity.type
_entity.pdbx_description
1 polymer ?
#
loop_
_entity_poly.entity_id
_entity_poly.type
_entity_poly.pdbx_seq_one_letter_code
_entity_poly.pdbx_strand_id
1 'polypeptide(L)'
;MQKKAGIIGLGLIGGSIGLALCEEGWEVIGRDIDPSRIVDAKTMGAITDEGSMGDCEIVFVAPPVSGIAESVHQAFEEGAKAVTDVGSVKGSIVSQVGDKRFIPGHPMAGSEQEGIKGARSDLFRGAAWVLPPPEGSDDGCFEIVQSAVISLGADVLVIDPDQHDKLVAVVSHVPHLTAGSLMRIADSHSQEHRSLLRLAAGGFRDMTRIAGGNTNIWPDICIDNAEAILSVIDEVIGSLTETKSLISNQNKPSLLHQLEQARTARINLPTGVPEDIDLAIVRVPVLDQPGELASLTRLATDIDVNIYDIEIAHSSEGQKGVVIMVVALEKSERLIGGLMANGYKPSVRAMES
;
A
#
# COMPACT_ATOMS: atom_id res chain seq x y z
N MET A 1 -27.43 -20.60 2.60
CA MET A 1 -26.81 -20.49 3.93
C MET A 1 -26.09 -19.17 3.98
N GLN A 2 -26.02 -18.51 5.12
CA GLN A 2 -25.23 -17.31 5.31
C GLN A 2 -23.75 -17.71 5.21
N LYS A 3 -22.94 -16.94 4.46
CA LYS A 3 -21.50 -17.19 4.38
C LYS A 3 -20.84 -16.88 5.71
N LYS A 4 -19.89 -17.72 6.12
CA LYS A 4 -19.20 -17.57 7.41
C LYS A 4 -17.69 -17.48 7.19
N ALA A 5 -17.08 -16.44 7.75
CA ALA A 5 -15.64 -16.20 7.71
C ALA A 5 -15.04 -16.18 9.11
N GLY A 6 -13.78 -16.59 9.22
CA GLY A 6 -12.99 -16.48 10.43
C GLY A 6 -11.90 -15.43 10.29
N ILE A 7 -11.55 -14.75 11.38
CA ILE A 7 -10.43 -13.82 11.45
C ILE A 7 -9.60 -14.12 12.69
N ILE A 8 -8.33 -14.43 12.50
CA ILE A 8 -7.34 -14.59 13.57
C ILE A 8 -6.39 -13.40 13.53
N GLY A 9 -6.40 -12.59 14.59
CA GLY A 9 -5.69 -11.32 14.66
C GLY A 9 -6.56 -10.11 14.28
N LEU A 10 -7.03 -9.39 15.30
CA LEU A 10 -7.98 -8.27 15.17
C LEU A 10 -7.25 -6.93 15.29
N GLY A 11 -6.20 -6.78 14.46
CA GLY A 11 -5.49 -5.52 14.27
C GLY A 11 -6.13 -4.63 13.20
N LEU A 12 -5.33 -3.75 12.61
CA LEU A 12 -5.75 -2.89 11.50
C LEU A 12 -6.30 -3.71 10.31
N ILE A 13 -5.51 -4.65 9.81
CA ILE A 13 -5.85 -5.45 8.62
C ILE A 13 -7.00 -6.41 8.91
N GLY A 14 -6.87 -7.25 9.95
CA GLY A 14 -7.95 -8.21 10.30
C GLY A 14 -9.26 -7.53 10.66
N GLY A 15 -9.20 -6.40 11.39
CA GLY A 15 -10.39 -5.59 11.69
C GLY A 15 -11.02 -5.00 10.44
N SER A 16 -10.23 -4.52 9.49
CA SER A 16 -10.74 -3.97 8.21
C SER A 16 -11.40 -5.05 7.35
N ILE A 17 -10.80 -6.25 7.29
CA ILE A 17 -11.43 -7.42 6.63
C ILE A 17 -12.78 -7.72 7.27
N GLY A 18 -12.81 -7.77 8.60
CA GLY A 18 -14.04 -8.05 9.34
C GLY A 18 -15.14 -7.04 9.08
N LEU A 19 -14.82 -5.74 9.13
CA LEU A 19 -15.79 -4.68 8.81
C LEU A 19 -16.34 -4.84 7.39
N ALA A 20 -15.48 -5.05 6.40
CA ALA A 20 -15.89 -5.20 5.01
C ALA A 20 -16.79 -6.44 4.80
N LEU A 21 -16.42 -7.59 5.37
CA LEU A 21 -17.22 -8.81 5.28
C LEU A 21 -18.57 -8.69 6.00
N CYS A 22 -18.62 -8.03 7.15
CA CYS A 22 -19.88 -7.77 7.86
C CYS A 22 -20.79 -6.85 7.03
N GLU A 23 -20.27 -5.83 6.35
CA GLU A 23 -21.05 -4.98 5.43
C GLU A 23 -21.63 -5.79 4.25
N GLU A 24 -20.89 -6.79 3.76
CA GLU A 24 -21.34 -7.74 2.72
C GLU A 24 -22.30 -8.83 3.27
N GLY A 25 -22.66 -8.78 4.55
CA GLY A 25 -23.63 -9.69 5.18
C GLY A 25 -23.08 -11.05 5.59
N TRP A 26 -21.75 -11.21 5.72
CA TRP A 26 -21.15 -12.43 6.24
C TRP A 26 -21.31 -12.51 7.77
N GLU A 27 -21.40 -13.72 8.28
CA GLU A 27 -21.16 -14.01 9.69
C GLU A 27 -19.65 -14.07 9.91
N VAL A 28 -19.10 -13.21 10.76
CA VAL A 28 -17.64 -13.11 10.98
C VAL A 28 -17.30 -13.54 12.40
N ILE A 29 -16.51 -14.60 12.53
CA ILE A 29 -16.00 -15.10 13.81
C ILE A 29 -14.58 -14.57 14.01
N GLY A 30 -14.33 -13.88 15.12
CA GLY A 30 -13.03 -13.29 15.43
C GLY A 30 -12.30 -13.98 16.56
N ARG A 31 -10.96 -13.94 16.50
CA ARG A 31 -10.06 -14.36 17.59
C ARG A 31 -8.85 -13.42 17.64
N ASP A 32 -8.44 -13.06 18.85
CA ASP A 32 -7.19 -12.36 19.11
C ASP A 32 -6.62 -12.85 20.46
N ILE A 33 -5.30 -12.76 20.63
CA ILE A 33 -4.65 -13.05 21.92
C ILE A 33 -4.93 -11.99 22.96
N ASP A 34 -5.28 -10.78 22.54
CA ASP A 34 -5.69 -9.66 23.40
C ASP A 34 -7.22 -9.59 23.49
N PRO A 35 -7.82 -9.94 24.63
CA PRO A 35 -9.28 -9.90 24.79
C PRO A 35 -9.87 -8.51 24.59
N SER A 36 -9.11 -7.45 24.81
CA SER A 36 -9.60 -6.07 24.59
C SER A 36 -9.88 -5.80 23.12
N ARG A 37 -9.09 -6.36 22.21
CA ARG A 37 -9.31 -6.24 20.78
C ARG A 37 -10.56 -6.97 20.30
N ILE A 38 -10.90 -8.09 20.92
CA ILE A 38 -12.17 -8.81 20.65
C ILE A 38 -13.36 -7.94 21.02
N VAL A 39 -13.32 -7.30 22.19
CA VAL A 39 -14.37 -6.38 22.65
C VAL A 39 -14.50 -5.18 21.71
N ASP A 40 -13.37 -4.57 21.36
CA ASP A 40 -13.35 -3.43 20.44
C ASP A 40 -13.88 -3.84 19.05
N ALA A 41 -13.48 -5.02 18.53
CA ALA A 41 -13.94 -5.53 17.23
C ALA A 41 -15.46 -5.79 17.20
N LYS A 42 -16.03 -6.38 18.27
CA LYS A 42 -17.48 -6.53 18.43
C LYS A 42 -18.19 -5.17 18.47
N THR A 43 -17.63 -4.23 19.22
CA THR A 43 -18.22 -2.90 19.38
C THR A 43 -18.23 -2.12 18.07
N MET A 44 -17.17 -2.27 17.25
CA MET A 44 -17.07 -1.64 15.94
C MET A 44 -17.84 -2.38 14.83
N GLY A 45 -18.37 -3.57 15.11
CA GLY A 45 -19.05 -4.40 14.10
C GLY A 45 -18.12 -5.11 13.14
N ALA A 46 -16.84 -5.27 13.50
CA ALA A 46 -15.86 -6.00 12.70
C ALA A 46 -15.98 -7.52 12.83
N ILE A 47 -16.60 -8.00 13.89
CA ILE A 47 -16.92 -9.42 14.07
C ILE A 47 -18.35 -9.56 14.64
N THR A 48 -19.01 -10.65 14.26
CA THR A 48 -20.33 -11.00 14.77
C THR A 48 -20.22 -11.66 16.14
N ASP A 49 -19.24 -12.58 16.27
CA ASP A 49 -18.98 -13.30 17.52
C ASP A 49 -17.50 -13.74 17.60
N GLU A 50 -17.12 -14.30 18.74
CA GLU A 50 -15.86 -14.98 18.97
C GLU A 50 -16.08 -16.49 19.00
N GLY A 51 -15.11 -17.29 18.55
CA GLY A 51 -15.28 -18.74 18.57
C GLY A 51 -14.27 -19.54 17.77
N SER A 52 -14.68 -20.77 17.46
CA SER A 52 -13.91 -21.70 16.61
C SER A 52 -14.00 -21.33 15.13
N MET A 53 -12.93 -21.62 14.40
CA MET A 53 -12.83 -21.42 12.94
C MET A 53 -13.40 -22.61 12.14
N GLY A 54 -13.85 -23.69 12.80
CA GLY A 54 -14.18 -24.97 12.17
C GLY A 54 -15.31 -24.93 11.13
N ASP A 55 -16.28 -24.04 11.30
CA ASP A 55 -17.42 -23.91 10.38
C ASP A 55 -17.23 -22.79 9.35
N CYS A 56 -16.03 -22.17 9.30
CA CYS A 56 -15.76 -21.08 8.39
C CYS A 56 -15.44 -21.59 6.98
N GLU A 57 -16.07 -20.96 5.99
CA GLU A 57 -15.75 -21.19 4.58
C GLU A 57 -14.34 -20.72 4.26
N ILE A 58 -13.92 -19.60 4.87
CA ILE A 58 -12.59 -19.00 4.76
C ILE A 58 -12.13 -18.46 6.11
N VAL A 59 -10.83 -18.58 6.40
CA VAL A 59 -10.19 -17.96 7.55
C VAL A 59 -9.06 -17.04 7.10
N PHE A 60 -9.12 -15.78 7.53
CA PHE A 60 -8.04 -14.81 7.35
C PHE A 60 -7.15 -14.80 8.59
N VAL A 61 -5.85 -15.02 8.40
CA VAL A 61 -4.84 -15.06 9.45
C VAL A 61 -4.01 -13.79 9.40
N ALA A 62 -4.19 -12.92 10.39
CA ALA A 62 -3.65 -11.55 10.43
C ALA A 62 -2.86 -11.20 11.72
N PRO A 63 -2.20 -12.14 12.43
CA PRO A 63 -1.24 -11.82 13.48
C PRO A 63 0.09 -11.33 12.87
N PRO A 64 1.08 -10.91 13.69
CA PRO A 64 2.46 -10.72 13.23
C PRO A 64 3.01 -11.95 12.48
N VAL A 65 3.97 -11.74 11.56
CA VAL A 65 4.47 -12.79 10.64
C VAL A 65 4.88 -14.06 11.39
N SER A 66 5.55 -13.91 12.53
CA SER A 66 6.01 -15.04 13.38
C SER A 66 4.88 -15.94 13.91
N GLY A 67 3.64 -15.45 13.98
CA GLY A 67 2.47 -16.20 14.46
C GLY A 67 1.59 -16.78 13.34
N ILE A 68 1.87 -16.50 12.07
CA ILE A 68 0.98 -16.86 10.95
C ILE A 68 0.92 -18.39 10.77
N ALA A 69 2.05 -19.06 10.64
CA ALA A 69 2.09 -20.50 10.35
C ALA A 69 1.36 -21.33 11.43
N GLU A 70 1.58 -21.02 12.70
CA GLU A 70 0.89 -21.68 13.82
C GLU A 70 -0.62 -21.44 13.75
N SER A 71 -1.04 -20.20 13.50
CA SER A 71 -2.46 -19.85 13.39
C SER A 71 -3.15 -20.54 12.21
N VAL A 72 -2.46 -20.71 11.08
CA VAL A 72 -2.95 -21.45 9.92
C VAL A 72 -3.18 -22.92 10.28
N HIS A 73 -2.21 -23.57 10.93
CA HIS A 73 -2.35 -24.96 11.37
C HIS A 73 -3.53 -25.11 12.33
N GLN A 74 -3.66 -24.25 13.33
CA GLN A 74 -4.79 -24.27 14.26
C GLN A 74 -6.14 -24.12 13.55
N ALA A 75 -6.25 -23.23 12.57
CA ALA A 75 -7.48 -23.05 11.80
C ALA A 75 -7.87 -24.34 11.04
N PHE A 76 -6.91 -25.05 10.45
CA PHE A 76 -7.17 -26.32 9.78
C PHE A 76 -7.50 -27.47 10.74
N GLU A 77 -6.85 -27.53 11.90
CA GLU A 77 -7.17 -28.50 12.95
C GLU A 77 -8.61 -28.33 13.48
N GLU A 78 -9.11 -27.10 13.52
CA GLU A 78 -10.49 -26.80 13.89
C GLU A 78 -11.50 -27.13 12.77
N GLY A 79 -11.04 -27.35 11.53
CA GLY A 79 -11.88 -27.74 10.41
C GLY A 79 -12.15 -26.66 9.37
N ALA A 80 -11.42 -25.54 9.38
CA ALA A 80 -11.53 -24.50 8.35
C ALA A 80 -11.39 -25.09 6.94
N LYS A 81 -12.22 -24.64 5.99
CA LYS A 81 -12.22 -25.15 4.63
C LYS A 81 -11.07 -24.59 3.80
N ALA A 82 -10.88 -23.27 3.80
CA ALA A 82 -9.77 -22.56 3.17
C ALA A 82 -9.17 -21.55 4.15
N VAL A 83 -7.87 -21.35 4.10
CA VAL A 83 -7.16 -20.38 4.94
C VAL A 83 -6.27 -19.51 4.08
N THR A 84 -6.27 -18.22 4.34
CA THR A 84 -5.34 -17.24 3.76
C THR A 84 -4.72 -16.39 4.86
N ASP A 85 -3.55 -15.83 4.60
CA ASP A 85 -2.91 -14.87 5.50
C ASP A 85 -2.85 -13.46 4.88
N VAL A 86 -2.33 -12.51 5.64
CA VAL A 86 -2.15 -11.13 5.21
C VAL A 86 -0.72 -10.63 5.44
N GLY A 87 0.21 -11.53 5.67
CA GLY A 87 1.61 -11.20 5.98
C GLY A 87 2.35 -10.55 4.81
N SER A 88 3.40 -9.81 5.14
CA SER A 88 4.21 -9.09 4.14
C SER A 88 5.27 -9.96 3.46
N VAL A 89 5.55 -11.16 3.96
CA VAL A 89 6.54 -12.11 3.42
C VAL A 89 5.83 -13.44 3.18
N LYS A 90 6.13 -14.13 2.08
CA LYS A 90 5.41 -15.36 1.69
C LYS A 90 6.28 -16.61 1.71
N GLY A 91 7.53 -16.52 1.27
CA GLY A 91 8.40 -17.72 1.14
C GLY A 91 8.56 -18.51 2.44
N SER A 92 8.84 -17.83 3.55
CA SER A 92 8.99 -18.43 4.87
C SER A 92 7.69 -19.09 5.35
N ILE A 93 6.55 -18.42 5.16
CA ILE A 93 5.22 -18.90 5.60
C ILE A 93 4.82 -20.14 4.78
N VAL A 94 4.94 -20.09 3.46
CA VAL A 94 4.62 -21.21 2.56
C VAL A 94 5.41 -22.45 2.92
N SER A 95 6.72 -22.30 3.18
CA SER A 95 7.59 -23.43 3.56
C SER A 95 7.22 -24.08 4.89
N GLN A 96 6.65 -23.30 5.82
CA GLN A 96 6.26 -23.79 7.15
C GLN A 96 4.87 -24.45 7.14
N VAL A 97 3.93 -23.97 6.32
CA VAL A 97 2.54 -24.46 6.33
C VAL A 97 2.38 -25.77 5.57
N GLY A 98 2.81 -25.84 4.32
CA GLY A 98 2.80 -27.07 3.50
C GLY A 98 1.41 -27.69 3.19
N ASP A 99 0.29 -27.08 3.58
CA ASP A 99 -1.08 -27.53 3.31
C ASP A 99 -1.60 -26.91 2.01
N LYS A 100 -2.12 -27.75 1.10
CA LYS A 100 -2.62 -27.31 -0.22
C LYS A 100 -3.85 -26.39 -0.14
N ARG A 101 -4.58 -26.42 0.96
CA ARG A 101 -5.77 -25.56 1.21
C ARG A 101 -5.38 -24.16 1.70
N PHE A 102 -4.11 -23.96 2.03
CA PHE A 102 -3.57 -22.65 2.37
C PHE A 102 -3.25 -21.88 1.10
N ILE A 103 -3.92 -20.76 0.89
CA ILE A 103 -3.64 -19.85 -0.21
C ILE A 103 -3.04 -18.58 0.40
N PRO A 104 -1.73 -18.39 0.28
CA PRO A 104 -1.07 -17.21 0.83
C PRO A 104 -1.65 -15.92 0.26
N GLY A 105 -1.69 -14.86 1.07
CA GLY A 105 -2.19 -13.57 0.65
C GLY A 105 -1.37 -12.41 1.22
N HIS A 106 -1.32 -11.30 0.48
CA HIS A 106 -0.70 -10.06 0.93
C HIS A 106 -1.45 -8.86 0.39
N PRO A 107 -2.29 -8.17 1.20
CA PRO A 107 -2.89 -6.91 0.81
C PRO A 107 -1.82 -5.81 0.76
N MET A 108 -1.62 -5.19 -0.41
CA MET A 108 -0.76 -4.02 -0.55
C MET A 108 -1.49 -2.77 -0.05
N ALA A 109 -1.94 -2.83 1.20
CA ALA A 109 -2.73 -1.80 1.86
C ALA A 109 -2.30 -1.66 3.32
N GLY A 110 -2.40 -0.45 3.84
CA GLY A 110 -2.04 -0.15 5.22
C GLY A 110 -2.33 1.32 5.55
N SER A 111 -2.11 1.69 6.78
CA SER A 111 -2.14 3.08 7.22
C SER A 111 -1.15 3.28 8.37
N GLU A 112 -0.87 4.54 8.69
CA GLU A 112 -0.06 4.91 9.86
C GLU A 112 -0.81 4.68 11.20
N GLN A 113 -2.10 4.36 11.14
CA GLN A 113 -2.91 4.04 12.33
C GLN A 113 -2.68 2.58 12.74
N GLU A 114 -2.65 2.36 14.04
CA GLU A 114 -2.40 1.05 14.62
C GLU A 114 -3.65 0.44 15.25
N GLY A 115 -3.70 -0.90 15.24
CA GLY A 115 -4.74 -1.67 15.90
C GLY A 115 -6.12 -1.56 15.27
N ILE A 116 -7.11 -2.12 15.95
CA ILE A 116 -8.50 -2.20 15.47
C ILE A 116 -9.14 -0.82 15.28
N LYS A 117 -8.72 0.18 16.06
CA LYS A 117 -9.30 1.55 15.98
C LYS A 117 -8.95 2.27 14.68
N GLY A 118 -7.92 1.83 13.98
CA GLY A 118 -7.59 2.31 12.64
C GLY A 118 -8.29 1.54 11.51
N ALA A 119 -9.03 0.47 11.83
CA ALA A 119 -9.68 -0.37 10.83
C ALA A 119 -10.81 0.36 10.10
N ARG A 120 -10.93 0.09 8.80
CA ARG A 120 -11.96 0.66 7.91
C ARG A 120 -12.39 -0.39 6.90
N SER A 121 -13.68 -0.45 6.58
CA SER A 121 -14.24 -1.39 5.59
C SER A 121 -13.77 -1.13 4.15
N ASP A 122 -13.38 0.10 3.84
CA ASP A 122 -12.93 0.52 2.51
C ASP A 122 -11.40 0.44 2.31
N LEU A 123 -10.64 -0.10 3.28
CA LEU A 123 -9.17 -0.12 3.27
C LEU A 123 -8.59 -0.81 2.01
N PHE A 124 -9.30 -1.79 1.47
CA PHE A 124 -8.81 -2.62 0.36
C PHE A 124 -9.35 -2.20 -1.01
N ARG A 125 -10.26 -1.24 -1.08
CA ARG A 125 -10.86 -0.81 -2.35
C ARG A 125 -9.82 -0.24 -3.31
N GLY A 126 -9.66 -0.91 -4.46
CA GLY A 126 -8.66 -0.57 -5.47
C GLY A 126 -7.22 -0.83 -5.05
N ALA A 127 -7.00 -1.50 -3.92
CA ALA A 127 -5.67 -1.93 -3.52
C ALA A 127 -5.31 -3.26 -4.18
N ALA A 128 -4.06 -3.41 -4.61
CA ALA A 128 -3.57 -4.70 -5.05
C ALA A 128 -3.55 -5.70 -3.88
N TRP A 129 -4.06 -6.90 -4.11
CA TRP A 129 -3.95 -8.01 -3.17
C TRP A 129 -3.26 -9.17 -3.86
N VAL A 130 -2.04 -9.45 -3.44
CA VAL A 130 -1.25 -10.52 -4.04
C VAL A 130 -1.69 -11.86 -3.46
N LEU A 131 -2.00 -12.81 -4.35
CA LEU A 131 -2.23 -14.21 -4.02
C LEU A 131 -1.14 -15.04 -4.69
N PRO A 132 -0.10 -15.46 -3.97
CA PRO A 132 0.98 -16.30 -4.50
C PRO A 132 0.75 -17.79 -4.16
N PRO A 133 -0.16 -18.49 -4.89
CA PRO A 133 -0.43 -19.89 -4.61
C PRO A 133 0.80 -20.76 -4.91
N PRO A 134 1.26 -21.60 -3.95
CA PRO A 134 2.29 -22.59 -4.23
C PRO A 134 1.83 -23.61 -5.27
N GLU A 135 2.80 -24.25 -5.94
CA GLU A 135 2.50 -25.33 -6.88
C GLU A 135 1.69 -26.45 -6.22
N GLY A 136 0.59 -26.84 -6.85
CA GLY A 136 -0.31 -27.87 -6.36
C GLY A 136 -1.29 -27.43 -5.27
N SER A 137 -1.49 -26.13 -5.09
CA SER A 137 -2.59 -25.58 -4.28
C SER A 137 -3.95 -26.12 -4.73
N ASP A 138 -4.89 -26.20 -3.80
CA ASP A 138 -6.27 -26.65 -4.09
C ASP A 138 -7.04 -25.55 -4.84
N ASP A 139 -7.52 -25.86 -6.05
CA ASP A 139 -8.21 -24.91 -6.92
C ASP A 139 -9.50 -24.38 -6.27
N GLY A 140 -10.25 -25.23 -5.55
CA GLY A 140 -11.48 -24.82 -4.88
C GLY A 140 -11.21 -23.86 -3.71
N CYS A 141 -10.12 -24.06 -2.97
CA CYS A 141 -9.69 -23.14 -1.94
C CYS A 141 -9.19 -21.82 -2.54
N PHE A 142 -8.49 -21.88 -3.66
CA PHE A 142 -8.08 -20.67 -4.39
C PHE A 142 -9.29 -19.83 -4.84
N GLU A 143 -10.29 -20.46 -5.44
CA GLU A 143 -11.54 -19.77 -5.84
C GLU A 143 -12.26 -19.12 -4.65
N ILE A 144 -12.30 -19.78 -3.50
CA ILE A 144 -12.92 -19.23 -2.28
C ILE A 144 -12.16 -17.99 -1.82
N VAL A 145 -10.82 -18.06 -1.72
CA VAL A 145 -9.99 -16.95 -1.28
C VAL A 145 -10.07 -15.78 -2.27
N GLN A 146 -9.91 -16.05 -3.57
CA GLN A 146 -9.99 -15.03 -4.61
C GLN A 146 -11.35 -14.31 -4.58
N SER A 147 -12.45 -15.05 -4.50
CA SER A 147 -13.80 -14.48 -4.45
C SER A 147 -14.01 -13.61 -3.21
N ALA A 148 -13.50 -14.05 -2.06
CA ALA A 148 -13.58 -13.28 -0.82
C ALA A 148 -12.77 -11.97 -0.94
N VAL A 149 -11.53 -12.03 -1.45
CA VAL A 149 -10.68 -10.86 -1.64
C VAL A 149 -11.30 -9.86 -2.63
N ILE A 150 -11.87 -10.33 -3.74
CA ILE A 150 -12.59 -9.47 -4.70
C ILE A 150 -13.80 -8.79 -4.03
N SER A 151 -14.52 -9.49 -3.15
CA SER A 151 -15.66 -8.88 -2.44
C SER A 151 -15.24 -7.77 -1.48
N LEU A 152 -13.98 -7.75 -1.02
CA LEU A 152 -13.42 -6.64 -0.25
C LEU A 152 -13.09 -5.40 -1.14
N GLY A 153 -13.27 -5.50 -2.45
CA GLY A 153 -12.98 -4.44 -3.42
C GLY A 153 -11.50 -4.34 -3.81
N ALA A 154 -10.70 -5.36 -3.55
CA ALA A 154 -9.29 -5.41 -3.93
C ALA A 154 -9.09 -5.98 -5.34
N ASP A 155 -7.99 -5.56 -5.98
CA ASP A 155 -7.54 -6.08 -7.27
C ASP A 155 -6.57 -7.25 -7.04
N VAL A 156 -6.96 -8.46 -7.47
CA VAL A 156 -6.16 -9.67 -7.24
C VAL A 156 -5.02 -9.77 -8.25
N LEU A 157 -3.79 -9.91 -7.73
CA LEU A 157 -2.59 -10.22 -8.50
C LEU A 157 -2.09 -11.61 -8.14
N VAL A 158 -1.93 -12.49 -9.14
CA VAL A 158 -1.41 -13.84 -8.94
C VAL A 158 0.04 -13.89 -9.41
N ILE A 159 0.96 -14.15 -8.48
CA ILE A 159 2.40 -14.27 -8.76
C ILE A 159 2.98 -15.43 -7.96
N ASP A 160 4.16 -15.91 -8.35
CA ASP A 160 4.88 -16.94 -7.62
C ASP A 160 5.37 -16.45 -6.23
N PRO A 161 5.35 -17.30 -5.16
CA PRO A 161 5.78 -16.87 -3.82
C PRO A 161 7.22 -16.32 -3.77
N ASP A 162 8.18 -16.97 -4.44
CA ASP A 162 9.57 -16.51 -4.47
C ASP A 162 9.73 -15.20 -5.25
N GLN A 163 8.91 -15.00 -6.27
CA GLN A 163 8.87 -13.75 -7.01
C GLN A 163 8.25 -12.63 -6.17
N HIS A 164 7.20 -12.93 -5.41
CA HIS A 164 6.57 -11.98 -4.50
C HIS A 164 7.59 -11.32 -3.57
N ASP A 165 8.38 -12.12 -2.85
CA ASP A 165 9.32 -11.61 -1.84
C ASP A 165 10.43 -10.74 -2.45
N LYS A 166 10.88 -11.06 -3.68
CA LYS A 166 11.82 -10.20 -4.45
C LYS A 166 11.19 -8.86 -4.84
N LEU A 167 9.96 -8.89 -5.34
CA LEU A 167 9.26 -7.69 -5.79
C LEU A 167 8.96 -6.74 -4.61
N VAL A 168 8.44 -7.27 -3.50
CA VAL A 168 8.15 -6.42 -2.32
C VAL A 168 9.41 -5.89 -1.64
N ALA A 169 10.55 -6.58 -1.77
CA ALA A 169 11.82 -6.02 -1.33
C ALA A 169 12.14 -4.71 -2.05
N VAL A 170 11.89 -4.64 -3.38
CA VAL A 170 12.14 -3.45 -4.20
C VAL A 170 11.15 -2.32 -3.92
N VAL A 171 9.84 -2.63 -3.86
CA VAL A 171 8.80 -1.58 -3.85
C VAL A 171 8.31 -1.19 -2.45
N SER A 172 8.66 -1.97 -1.41
CA SER A 172 8.19 -1.77 -0.04
C SER A 172 9.31 -1.80 0.99
N HIS A 173 10.06 -2.91 1.10
CA HIS A 173 10.95 -3.14 2.23
C HIS A 173 12.16 -2.20 2.21
N VAL A 174 12.91 -2.17 1.10
CA VAL A 174 14.11 -1.31 0.98
C VAL A 174 13.75 0.17 0.93
N PRO A 175 12.67 0.64 0.28
CA PRO A 175 12.19 2.00 0.45
C PRO A 175 12.00 2.42 1.90
N HIS A 176 11.36 1.59 2.72
CA HIS A 176 11.17 1.89 4.15
C HIS A 176 12.49 2.00 4.93
N LEU A 177 13.41 1.04 4.72
CA LEU A 177 14.73 1.05 5.35
C LEU A 177 15.56 2.26 4.90
N THR A 178 15.44 2.67 3.64
CA THR A 178 16.09 3.86 3.09
C THR A 178 15.53 5.14 3.70
N ALA A 179 14.22 5.26 3.83
CA ALA A 179 13.56 6.37 4.50
C ALA A 179 14.00 6.49 5.96
N GLY A 180 14.04 5.38 6.69
CA GLY A 180 14.54 5.31 8.07
C GLY A 180 16.02 5.74 8.18
N SER A 181 16.85 5.31 7.23
CA SER A 181 18.27 5.68 7.19
C SER A 181 18.47 7.17 6.95
N LEU A 182 17.70 7.77 6.03
CA LEU A 182 17.74 9.21 5.78
C LEU A 182 17.30 10.01 7.02
N MET A 183 16.26 9.57 7.72
CA MET A 183 15.83 10.24 8.96
C MET A 183 16.89 10.15 10.04
N ARG A 184 17.53 9.01 10.25
CA ARG A 184 18.62 8.85 11.22
C ARG A 184 19.82 9.75 10.91
N ILE A 185 20.19 9.89 9.64
CA ILE A 185 21.25 10.80 9.19
C ILE A 185 20.86 12.25 9.50
N ALA A 186 19.64 12.66 9.15
CA ALA A 186 19.16 14.01 9.40
C ALA A 186 19.09 14.32 10.92
N ASP A 187 18.61 13.39 11.73
CA ASP A 187 18.57 13.53 13.19
C ASP A 187 19.96 13.68 13.79
N SER A 188 20.92 12.83 13.39
CA SER A 188 22.31 12.94 13.84
C SER A 188 22.91 14.32 13.56
N HIS A 189 22.72 14.86 12.35
CA HIS A 189 23.20 16.20 12.00
C HIS A 189 22.42 17.34 12.69
N SER A 190 21.17 17.09 13.09
CA SER A 190 20.34 18.10 13.76
C SER A 190 20.84 18.40 15.19
N GLN A 191 21.55 17.47 15.82
CA GLN A 191 22.18 17.67 17.12
C GLN A 191 23.25 18.77 17.07
N GLU A 192 23.97 18.88 15.96
CA GLU A 192 24.99 19.92 15.74
C GLU A 192 24.37 21.19 15.12
N HIS A 193 23.35 21.04 14.28
CA HIS A 193 22.70 22.09 13.50
C HIS A 193 21.20 22.14 13.73
N ARG A 194 20.75 22.83 14.80
CA ARG A 194 19.32 22.94 15.18
C ARG A 194 18.38 23.44 14.08
N SER A 195 18.90 24.16 13.09
CA SER A 195 18.11 24.65 11.96
C SER A 195 17.93 23.62 10.84
N LEU A 196 18.64 22.48 10.85
CA LEU A 196 18.60 21.49 9.77
C LEU A 196 17.18 20.97 9.52
N LEU A 197 16.47 20.56 10.55
CA LEU A 197 15.09 20.05 10.41
C LEU A 197 14.11 21.13 9.97
N ARG A 198 14.43 22.43 10.17
CA ARG A 198 13.62 23.55 9.64
C ARG A 198 13.80 23.73 8.14
N LEU A 199 14.90 23.23 7.57
CA LEU A 199 15.16 23.20 6.13
C LEU A 199 14.50 21.99 5.44
N ALA A 200 13.94 21.05 6.22
CA ALA A 200 13.22 19.90 5.68
C ALA A 200 11.95 20.35 4.97
N ALA A 201 12.07 20.56 3.65
CA ALA A 201 10.98 20.91 2.75
C ALA A 201 10.16 19.68 2.33
N GLY A 202 9.13 19.87 1.49
CA GLY A 202 8.19 18.82 1.07
C GLY A 202 8.87 17.55 0.62
N GLY A 203 9.82 17.61 -0.32
CA GLY A 203 10.49 16.41 -0.85
C GLY A 203 11.18 15.54 0.22
N PHE A 204 11.78 16.14 1.25
CA PHE A 204 12.35 15.36 2.36
C PHE A 204 11.26 14.70 3.20
N ARG A 205 10.19 15.43 3.51
CA ARG A 205 9.05 14.92 4.30
C ARG A 205 8.35 13.77 3.56
N ASP A 206 8.11 13.93 2.26
CA ASP A 206 7.47 12.90 1.44
C ASP A 206 8.32 11.63 1.37
N MET A 207 9.63 11.77 1.13
CA MET A 207 10.56 10.66 1.04
C MET A 207 10.74 9.92 2.37
N THR A 208 10.57 10.60 3.50
CA THR A 208 10.75 10.02 4.84
C THR A 208 9.43 9.72 5.56
N ARG A 209 8.27 10.01 4.97
CA ARG A 209 6.95 9.82 5.58
C ARG A 209 6.74 8.41 6.11
N ILE A 210 7.09 7.41 5.31
CA ILE A 210 6.90 5.99 5.67
C ILE A 210 7.74 5.55 6.88
N ALA A 211 8.85 6.24 7.20
CA ALA A 211 9.67 5.93 8.39
C ALA A 211 8.94 6.22 9.71
N GLY A 212 7.80 6.92 9.69
CA GLY A 212 6.95 7.18 10.86
C GLY A 212 5.96 6.06 11.21
N GLY A 213 5.91 4.99 10.43
CA GLY A 213 5.01 3.85 10.65
C GLY A 213 5.42 2.94 11.80
N ASN A 214 4.60 1.90 12.06
CA ASN A 214 4.83 0.94 13.13
C ASN A 214 6.16 0.20 12.95
N THR A 215 7.07 0.37 13.88
CA THR A 215 8.41 -0.23 13.83
C THR A 215 8.44 -1.70 14.26
N ASN A 216 7.43 -2.19 14.96
CA ASN A 216 7.46 -3.53 15.58
C ASN A 216 7.38 -4.67 14.54
N ILE A 217 6.80 -4.43 13.38
CA ILE A 217 6.67 -5.44 12.31
C ILE A 217 7.95 -5.62 11.48
N TRP A 218 8.83 -4.61 11.47
CA TRP A 218 9.96 -4.54 10.55
C TRP A 218 11.08 -5.53 10.83
N PRO A 219 11.46 -5.82 12.09
CA PRO A 219 12.49 -6.83 12.38
C PRO A 219 12.14 -8.20 11.80
N ASP A 220 10.90 -8.68 11.97
CA ASP A 220 10.45 -9.97 11.45
C ASP A 220 10.47 -9.96 9.90
N ILE A 221 9.93 -8.92 9.26
CA ILE A 221 9.97 -8.75 7.81
C ILE A 221 11.41 -8.77 7.28
N CYS A 222 12.33 -8.05 7.92
CA CYS A 222 13.73 -7.97 7.48
C CYS A 222 14.48 -9.30 7.62
N ILE A 223 14.14 -10.09 8.63
CA ILE A 223 14.77 -11.40 8.84
C ILE A 223 14.19 -12.43 7.89
N ASP A 224 12.86 -12.45 7.74
CA ASP A 224 12.17 -13.45 6.91
C ASP A 224 12.39 -13.23 5.41
N ASN A 225 12.63 -11.99 4.96
CA ASN A 225 12.97 -11.65 3.58
C ASN A 225 14.41 -11.18 3.41
N ALA A 226 15.34 -11.67 4.24
CA ALA A 226 16.71 -11.15 4.31
C ALA A 226 17.45 -11.25 2.97
N GLU A 227 17.35 -12.37 2.26
CA GLU A 227 18.07 -12.59 1.00
C GLU A 227 17.69 -11.54 -0.06
N ALA A 228 16.40 -11.34 -0.30
CA ALA A 228 15.93 -10.38 -1.27
C ALA A 228 16.23 -8.93 -0.84
N ILE A 229 16.05 -8.61 0.43
CA ILE A 229 16.33 -7.28 0.97
C ILE A 229 17.83 -6.94 0.84
N LEU A 230 18.72 -7.85 1.20
CA LEU A 230 20.17 -7.63 1.08
C LEU A 230 20.59 -7.42 -0.37
N SER A 231 20.05 -8.21 -1.31
CA SER A 231 20.32 -8.03 -2.74
C SER A 231 19.92 -6.63 -3.21
N VAL A 232 18.73 -6.17 -2.88
CA VAL A 232 18.24 -4.84 -3.31
C VAL A 232 19.00 -3.70 -2.60
N ILE A 233 19.41 -3.90 -1.34
CA ILE A 233 20.28 -2.92 -0.65
C ILE A 233 21.61 -2.78 -1.39
N ASP A 234 22.22 -3.87 -1.83
CA ASP A 234 23.48 -3.85 -2.59
C ASP A 234 23.30 -3.09 -3.94
N GLU A 235 22.15 -3.28 -4.61
CA GLU A 235 21.83 -2.52 -5.84
C GLU A 235 21.70 -1.01 -5.54
N VAL A 236 21.03 -0.63 -4.45
CA VAL A 236 20.93 0.79 -4.03
C VAL A 236 22.29 1.39 -3.69
N ILE A 237 23.14 0.66 -2.98
CA ILE A 237 24.50 1.08 -2.67
C ILE A 237 25.32 1.25 -3.96
N GLY A 238 25.19 0.33 -4.91
CA GLY A 238 25.83 0.40 -6.21
C GLY A 238 25.43 1.67 -6.98
N SER A 239 24.12 1.92 -7.09
CA SER A 239 23.56 3.10 -7.76
C SER A 239 24.01 4.41 -7.12
N LEU A 240 24.01 4.50 -5.78
CA LEU A 240 24.49 5.67 -5.07
C LEU A 240 26.02 5.87 -5.22
N THR A 241 26.77 4.78 -5.31
CA THR A 241 28.23 4.83 -5.53
C THR A 241 28.54 5.34 -6.94
N GLU A 242 27.78 4.91 -7.94
CA GLU A 242 27.89 5.45 -9.31
C GLU A 242 27.57 6.95 -9.32
N THR A 243 26.46 7.37 -8.73
CA THR A 243 26.07 8.78 -8.61
C THR A 243 27.17 9.60 -7.94
N LYS A 244 27.75 9.11 -6.85
CA LYS A 244 28.88 9.73 -6.16
C LYS A 244 30.08 9.90 -7.10
N SER A 245 30.40 8.89 -7.93
CA SER A 245 31.48 8.95 -8.92
C SER A 245 31.21 10.02 -9.99
N LEU A 246 30.00 10.08 -10.52
CA LEU A 246 29.61 11.09 -11.51
C LEU A 246 29.76 12.52 -10.97
N ILE A 247 29.36 12.74 -9.71
CA ILE A 247 29.50 14.03 -9.03
C ILE A 247 30.99 14.37 -8.85
N SER A 248 31.79 13.43 -8.34
CA SER A 248 33.23 13.65 -8.11
C SER A 248 33.99 13.99 -9.39
N ASN A 249 33.60 13.37 -10.50
CA ASN A 249 34.18 13.61 -11.83
C ASN A 249 33.53 14.77 -12.58
N GLN A 250 32.58 15.49 -11.97
CA GLN A 250 31.84 16.60 -12.59
C GLN A 250 31.17 16.23 -13.92
N ASN A 251 30.79 14.95 -14.10
CA ASN A 251 30.17 14.45 -15.31
C ASN A 251 28.67 14.80 -15.38
N LYS A 252 28.37 16.06 -15.68
CA LYS A 252 27.01 16.59 -15.77
C LYS A 252 26.13 15.87 -16.81
N PRO A 253 26.61 15.51 -18.03
CA PRO A 253 25.76 14.83 -19.01
C PRO A 253 25.26 13.46 -18.52
N SER A 254 26.11 12.62 -17.93
CA SER A 254 25.73 11.31 -17.42
C SER A 254 24.82 11.42 -16.20
N LEU A 255 25.10 12.39 -15.31
CA LEU A 255 24.24 12.64 -14.15
C LEU A 255 22.82 13.09 -14.58
N LEU A 256 22.73 13.99 -15.59
CA LEU A 256 21.45 14.41 -16.14
C LEU A 256 20.70 13.22 -16.74
N HIS A 257 21.36 12.38 -17.53
CA HIS A 257 20.77 11.19 -18.13
C HIS A 257 20.18 10.23 -17.06
N GLN A 258 20.94 9.95 -15.99
CA GLN A 258 20.48 9.10 -14.88
C GLN A 258 19.21 9.67 -14.21
N LEU A 259 19.16 10.99 -13.97
CA LEU A 259 18.01 11.65 -13.38
C LEU A 259 16.80 11.68 -14.32
N GLU A 260 17.01 11.83 -15.62
CA GLU A 260 15.94 11.77 -16.64
C GLU A 260 15.34 10.36 -16.75
N GLN A 261 16.15 9.31 -16.69
CA GLN A 261 15.68 7.94 -16.64
C GLN A 261 14.78 7.70 -15.41
N ALA A 262 15.23 8.11 -14.22
CA ALA A 262 14.45 7.99 -13.00
C ALA A 262 13.12 8.78 -13.07
N ARG A 263 13.18 10.00 -13.62
CA ARG A 263 11.98 10.83 -13.85
C ARG A 263 10.99 10.16 -14.78
N THR A 264 11.45 9.60 -15.88
CA THR A 264 10.59 8.90 -16.84
C THR A 264 9.94 7.69 -16.20
N ALA A 265 10.69 6.86 -15.48
CA ALA A 265 10.17 5.71 -14.75
C ALA A 265 9.11 6.13 -13.72
N ARG A 266 9.33 7.24 -12.98
CA ARG A 266 8.36 7.75 -11.99
C ARG A 266 7.05 8.23 -12.64
N ILE A 267 7.13 8.87 -13.81
CA ILE A 267 5.96 9.35 -14.54
C ILE A 267 5.11 8.18 -15.07
N ASN A 268 5.76 7.08 -15.42
CA ASN A 268 5.11 5.89 -15.98
C ASN A 268 4.68 4.87 -14.91
N LEU A 269 4.76 5.21 -13.62
CA LEU A 269 4.19 4.33 -12.59
C LEU A 269 2.67 4.22 -12.77
N PRO A 270 2.11 2.99 -12.76
CA PRO A 270 0.66 2.80 -12.79
C PRO A 270 -0.01 3.57 -11.64
N THR A 271 -1.04 4.33 -11.96
CA THR A 271 -1.79 5.17 -10.99
C THR A 271 -3.02 4.47 -10.42
N GLY A 272 -3.10 3.14 -10.45
CA GLY A 272 -4.30 2.39 -10.03
C GLY A 272 -5.49 2.55 -10.99
N VAL A 273 -5.23 2.96 -12.23
CA VAL A 273 -6.23 3.10 -13.29
C VAL A 273 -6.30 1.81 -14.10
N PRO A 274 -7.49 1.39 -14.58
CA PRO A 274 -7.62 0.28 -15.51
C PRO A 274 -6.69 0.46 -16.74
N GLU A 275 -6.05 -0.62 -17.18
CA GLU A 275 -5.04 -0.61 -18.27
C GLU A 275 -5.59 -0.13 -19.63
N ASP A 276 -6.90 -0.06 -19.77
CA ASP A 276 -7.61 0.34 -20.99
C ASP A 276 -7.96 1.84 -21.07
N ILE A 277 -7.50 2.64 -20.09
CA ILE A 277 -7.79 4.08 -20.05
C ILE A 277 -6.52 4.90 -20.30
N ASP A 278 -6.48 5.62 -21.41
CA ASP A 278 -5.46 6.62 -21.65
C ASP A 278 -5.58 7.77 -20.64
N LEU A 279 -4.45 8.20 -20.08
CA LEU A 279 -4.39 9.20 -19.04
C LEU A 279 -3.80 10.53 -19.50
N ALA A 280 -4.19 11.58 -18.81
CA ALA A 280 -3.61 12.91 -18.97
C ALA A 280 -3.28 13.53 -17.62
N ILE A 281 -2.18 14.25 -17.57
CA ILE A 281 -1.77 15.07 -16.43
C ILE A 281 -2.25 16.49 -16.64
N VAL A 282 -3.12 16.97 -15.75
CA VAL A 282 -3.59 18.36 -15.73
C VAL A 282 -2.92 19.10 -14.57
N ARG A 283 -2.17 20.15 -14.86
CA ARG A 283 -1.50 20.99 -13.88
C ARG A 283 -2.24 22.30 -13.73
N VAL A 284 -2.58 22.66 -12.49
CA VAL A 284 -3.35 23.85 -12.16
C VAL A 284 -2.55 24.71 -11.17
N PRO A 285 -1.99 25.86 -11.59
CA PRO A 285 -1.44 26.82 -10.65
C PRO A 285 -2.52 27.35 -9.73
N VAL A 286 -2.30 27.30 -8.42
CA VAL A 286 -3.25 27.74 -7.39
C VAL A 286 -2.57 28.62 -6.35
N LEU A 287 -3.36 29.36 -5.59
CA LEU A 287 -2.91 29.99 -4.36
C LEU A 287 -2.99 28.96 -3.23
N ASP A 288 -1.97 28.90 -2.38
CA ASP A 288 -1.97 28.04 -1.21
C ASP A 288 -2.84 28.67 -0.09
N GLN A 289 -4.14 28.45 -0.20
CA GLN A 289 -5.12 28.95 0.75
C GLN A 289 -6.24 27.92 1.02
N PRO A 290 -6.88 28.00 2.20
CA PRO A 290 -7.95 27.09 2.54
C PRO A 290 -9.09 27.10 1.50
N GLY A 291 -9.51 25.92 1.07
CA GLY A 291 -10.64 25.72 0.14
C GLY A 291 -10.26 25.55 -1.32
N GLU A 292 -9.03 25.89 -1.74
CA GLU A 292 -8.61 25.74 -3.16
C GLU A 292 -8.71 24.30 -3.65
N LEU A 293 -8.17 23.35 -2.90
CA LEU A 293 -8.24 21.94 -3.26
C LEU A 293 -9.68 21.43 -3.33
N ALA A 294 -10.51 21.83 -2.34
CA ALA A 294 -11.93 21.49 -2.31
C ALA A 294 -12.68 22.05 -3.52
N SER A 295 -12.32 23.25 -3.98
CA SER A 295 -12.91 23.88 -5.16
C SER A 295 -12.58 23.12 -6.43
N LEU A 296 -11.32 22.66 -6.59
CA LEU A 296 -10.87 21.89 -7.75
C LEU A 296 -11.54 20.51 -7.80
N THR A 297 -11.59 19.79 -6.67
CA THR A 297 -12.18 18.44 -6.61
C THR A 297 -13.69 18.50 -6.78
N ARG A 298 -14.39 19.50 -6.22
CA ARG A 298 -15.81 19.74 -6.46
C ARG A 298 -16.09 20.02 -7.92
N LEU A 299 -15.30 20.89 -8.57
CA LEU A 299 -15.46 21.19 -9.98
C LEU A 299 -15.33 19.92 -10.83
N ALA A 300 -14.34 19.09 -10.58
CA ALA A 300 -14.17 17.82 -11.28
C ALA A 300 -15.39 16.90 -11.10
N THR A 301 -15.93 16.82 -9.87
CA THR A 301 -17.15 16.07 -9.55
C THR A 301 -18.37 16.64 -10.31
N ASP A 302 -18.58 17.97 -10.29
CA ASP A 302 -19.73 18.62 -10.90
C ASP A 302 -19.78 18.43 -12.43
N ILE A 303 -18.61 18.22 -13.05
CA ILE A 303 -18.51 17.97 -14.50
C ILE A 303 -18.26 16.49 -14.82
N ASP A 304 -18.46 15.57 -13.88
CA ASP A 304 -18.31 14.12 -14.07
C ASP A 304 -16.93 13.72 -14.61
N VAL A 305 -15.86 14.24 -13.98
CA VAL A 305 -14.47 13.88 -14.25
C VAL A 305 -13.89 13.22 -13.01
N ASN A 306 -13.50 11.94 -13.13
CA ASN A 306 -12.77 11.26 -12.07
C ASN A 306 -11.32 11.72 -12.03
N ILE A 307 -10.80 11.94 -10.81
CA ILE A 307 -9.38 12.21 -10.55
C ILE A 307 -8.78 10.92 -10.01
N TYR A 308 -7.90 10.31 -10.78
CA TYR A 308 -7.23 9.05 -10.41
C TYR A 308 -6.07 9.26 -9.44
N ASP A 309 -5.38 10.40 -9.55
CA ASP A 309 -4.32 10.79 -8.64
C ASP A 309 -4.26 12.31 -8.50
N ILE A 310 -3.84 12.80 -7.33
CA ILE A 310 -3.70 14.23 -7.05
C ILE A 310 -2.44 14.49 -6.23
N GLU A 311 -1.60 15.36 -6.76
CA GLU A 311 -0.36 15.78 -6.12
C GLU A 311 -0.35 17.30 -5.95
N ILE A 312 0.22 17.79 -4.85
CA ILE A 312 0.37 19.24 -4.61
C ILE A 312 1.85 19.56 -4.56
N ALA A 313 2.34 20.27 -5.58
CA ALA A 313 3.69 20.80 -5.60
C ALA A 313 3.70 22.20 -5.00
N HIS A 314 4.25 22.34 -3.78
CA HIS A 314 4.42 23.64 -3.14
C HIS A 314 5.63 24.39 -3.70
N SER A 315 5.47 25.70 -3.95
CA SER A 315 6.61 26.56 -4.24
C SER A 315 7.37 26.85 -2.93
N SER A 316 8.68 26.76 -2.96
CA SER A 316 9.54 27.12 -1.82
C SER A 316 9.52 28.63 -1.50
N GLU A 317 8.98 29.46 -2.38
CA GLU A 317 8.92 30.91 -2.25
C GLU A 317 7.47 31.40 -2.42
N GLY A 318 6.68 31.40 -1.34
CA GLY A 318 5.42 32.13 -1.30
C GLY A 318 4.13 31.30 -1.35
N GLN A 319 2.99 31.99 -1.39
CA GLN A 319 1.62 31.46 -1.32
C GLN A 319 1.14 30.82 -2.65
N LYS A 320 2.02 30.22 -3.43
CA LYS A 320 1.65 29.61 -4.72
C LYS A 320 2.02 28.13 -4.72
N GLY A 321 1.11 27.29 -5.20
CA GLY A 321 1.30 25.87 -5.44
C GLY A 321 0.83 25.48 -6.85
N VAL A 322 1.11 24.26 -7.24
CA VAL A 322 0.56 23.64 -8.44
C VAL A 322 -0.13 22.35 -8.01
N VAL A 323 -1.42 22.26 -8.27
CA VAL A 323 -2.14 20.99 -8.13
C VAL A 323 -1.97 20.22 -9.44
N ILE A 324 -1.52 18.99 -9.34
CA ILE A 324 -1.31 18.06 -10.44
C ILE A 324 -2.40 16.99 -10.31
N MET A 325 -3.25 16.85 -11.30
CA MET A 325 -4.32 15.87 -11.31
C MET A 325 -4.12 14.90 -12.48
N VAL A 326 -4.29 13.60 -12.23
CA VAL A 326 -4.32 12.57 -13.27
C VAL A 326 -5.79 12.24 -13.54
N VAL A 327 -6.19 12.35 -14.81
CA VAL A 327 -7.56 12.12 -15.27
C VAL A 327 -7.55 11.31 -16.56
N ALA A 328 -8.70 10.72 -16.96
CA ALA A 328 -8.81 10.09 -18.27
C ALA A 328 -8.56 11.12 -19.38
N LEU A 329 -7.75 10.75 -20.38
CA LEU A 329 -7.39 11.62 -21.50
C LEU A 329 -8.64 12.13 -22.22
N GLU A 330 -9.64 11.30 -22.46
CA GLU A 330 -10.91 11.65 -23.08
C GLU A 330 -11.72 12.71 -22.33
N LYS A 331 -11.51 12.79 -20.98
CA LYS A 331 -12.18 13.77 -20.10
C LYS A 331 -11.34 15.01 -19.81
N SER A 332 -10.09 15.03 -20.24
CA SER A 332 -9.15 16.11 -19.92
C SER A 332 -9.57 17.47 -20.48
N GLU A 333 -10.09 17.52 -21.72
CA GLU A 333 -10.58 18.77 -22.33
C GLU A 333 -11.77 19.35 -21.56
N ARG A 334 -12.66 18.48 -21.06
CA ARG A 334 -13.81 18.87 -20.25
C ARG A 334 -13.36 19.50 -18.92
N LEU A 335 -12.36 18.89 -18.28
CA LEU A 335 -11.78 19.43 -17.05
C LEU A 335 -11.10 20.78 -17.28
N ILE A 336 -10.33 20.91 -18.36
CA ILE A 336 -9.66 22.17 -18.73
C ILE A 336 -10.70 23.28 -18.95
N GLY A 337 -11.75 23.00 -19.72
CA GLY A 337 -12.84 23.97 -19.96
C GLY A 337 -13.50 24.42 -18.66
N GLY A 338 -13.81 23.51 -17.76
CA GLY A 338 -14.37 23.81 -16.44
C GLY A 338 -13.43 24.65 -15.58
N LEU A 339 -12.15 24.30 -15.53
CA LEU A 339 -11.13 25.04 -14.79
C LEU A 339 -10.93 26.47 -15.32
N MET A 340 -10.84 26.63 -16.65
CA MET A 340 -10.71 27.96 -17.29
C MET A 340 -11.94 28.83 -17.04
N ALA A 341 -13.14 28.26 -17.09
CA ALA A 341 -14.38 28.98 -16.79
C ALA A 341 -14.44 29.50 -15.34
N ASN A 342 -13.73 28.85 -14.42
CA ASN A 342 -13.59 29.25 -13.02
C ASN A 342 -12.32 30.07 -12.75
N GLY A 343 -11.64 30.58 -13.79
CA GLY A 343 -10.52 31.51 -13.67
C GLY A 343 -9.15 30.85 -13.46
N TYR A 344 -9.05 29.53 -13.48
CA TYR A 344 -7.77 28.81 -13.41
C TYR A 344 -7.04 28.85 -14.76
N LYS A 345 -5.73 28.59 -14.71
CA LYS A 345 -4.86 28.51 -15.91
C LYS A 345 -4.23 27.12 -16.01
N PRO A 346 -5.03 26.10 -16.32
CA PRO A 346 -4.51 24.75 -16.39
C PRO A 346 -3.59 24.53 -17.60
N SER A 347 -2.70 23.57 -17.49
CA SER A 347 -2.00 22.98 -18.63
C SER A 347 -2.20 21.46 -18.62
N VAL A 348 -2.22 20.83 -19.81
CA VAL A 348 -2.44 19.39 -19.97
C VAL A 348 -1.29 18.77 -20.74
N ARG A 349 -0.99 17.53 -20.40
CA ARG A 349 -0.08 16.65 -21.13
C ARG A 349 -0.64 15.24 -21.09
N ALA A 350 -0.76 14.57 -22.25
CA ALA A 350 -1.03 13.15 -22.30
C ALA A 350 0.11 12.38 -21.62
N MET A 351 -0.23 11.32 -20.91
CA MET A 351 0.76 10.34 -20.44
C MET A 351 1.07 9.42 -21.63
N GLU A 352 2.35 9.29 -21.97
CA GLU A 352 2.79 8.33 -22.97
C GLU A 352 2.76 6.94 -22.31
N SER A 353 2.00 6.01 -22.89
CA SER A 353 1.93 4.59 -22.49
C SER A 353 3.25 3.86 -22.72
#